data_428e76d4e9c7a71812cfd8b684db5c8d
#
_entry.id   428e76d4e9c7a71812cfd8b684db5c8d
#
_cell.length_a   1.000
_cell.length_b   1.000
_cell.length_c   1.000
_cell.angle_alpha   90.00
_cell.angle_beta   90.00
_cell.angle_gamma   90.00
#
_symmetry.space_group_name_H-M   'P 1'
#
loop_
_entity.id
_entity.type
_entity.pdbx_description
1 polymer ?
#
loop_
_entity_poly.entity_id
_entity_poly.type
_entity_poly.pdbx_seq_one_letter_code
_entity_poly.pdbx_strand_id
1 'polypeptide(L)'
;CFATIEDLTGSVEITVFPDTYAETSSLLKSDDPLLVTGKLEKTEKGAKILVSRPSADNGRRGGHQRDPGPVGDIKLLQEARAQTTRRVCFTLRTDELPVERLDALKTIIQRYRGSVPTCLQFLIPERSRSTMPLPADFNVMAIDELRLEVERLFGYNAATFE
;
A
#
# COMPACT_ATOMS: atom_id res chain seq x y z
N CYS A 1 -14.04 10.48 17.21
CA CYS A 1 -14.52 10.92 15.90
C CYS A 1 -15.31 9.80 15.26
N PHE A 2 -16.38 10.17 14.54
CA PHE A 2 -17.16 9.28 13.68
C PHE A 2 -16.95 9.77 12.25
N ALA A 3 -16.64 8.86 11.33
CA ALA A 3 -16.49 9.17 9.92
C ALA A 3 -17.01 7.99 9.09
N THR A 4 -17.31 8.23 7.82
CA THR A 4 -17.66 7.18 6.87
C THR A 4 -16.54 7.10 5.85
N ILE A 5 -16.03 5.90 5.63
CA ILE A 5 -15.11 5.61 4.53
C ILE A 5 -15.86 4.90 3.42
N GLU A 6 -15.48 5.18 2.18
CA GLU A 6 -16.14 4.67 0.99
C GLU A 6 -15.10 4.16 -0.02
N ASP A 7 -15.43 3.08 -0.70
CA ASP A 7 -14.67 2.55 -1.83
C ASP A 7 -15.61 2.18 -2.98
N LEU A 8 -15.07 1.56 -4.04
CA LEU A 8 -15.84 1.14 -5.21
C LEU A 8 -16.87 0.03 -4.90
N THR A 9 -16.82 -0.58 -3.70
CA THR A 9 -17.68 -1.69 -3.30
C THR A 9 -18.75 -1.30 -2.30
N GLY A 10 -18.57 -0.18 -1.59
CA GLY A 10 -19.52 0.30 -0.60
C GLY A 10 -18.93 1.28 0.42
N SER A 11 -19.68 1.50 1.48
CA SER A 11 -19.30 2.41 2.56
C SER A 11 -19.40 1.74 3.93
N VAL A 12 -18.55 2.15 4.87
CA VAL A 12 -18.57 1.67 6.26
C VAL A 12 -18.28 2.81 7.23
N GLU A 13 -18.99 2.81 8.35
CA GLU A 13 -18.75 3.76 9.42
C GLU A 13 -17.51 3.35 10.22
N ILE A 14 -16.64 4.33 10.52
CA ILE A 14 -15.51 4.16 11.41
C ILE A 14 -15.68 4.99 12.68
N THR A 15 -15.29 4.42 13.81
CA THR A 15 -15.20 5.11 15.08
C THR A 15 -13.74 5.23 15.47
N VAL A 16 -13.21 6.45 15.45
CA VAL A 16 -11.80 6.74 15.78
C VAL A 16 -11.74 7.29 17.20
N PHE A 17 -11.01 6.60 18.07
CA PHE A 17 -10.86 6.99 19.46
C PHE A 17 -9.96 8.25 19.61
N PRO A 18 -10.09 9.00 20.73
CA PRO A 18 -9.44 10.32 20.88
C PRO A 18 -7.93 10.31 20.64
N ASP A 19 -7.22 9.33 21.18
CA ASP A 19 -5.76 9.22 21.06
C ASP A 19 -5.35 9.02 19.60
N THR A 20 -6.02 8.13 18.89
CA THR A 20 -5.78 7.89 17.46
C THR A 20 -6.20 9.10 16.62
N TYR A 21 -7.29 9.75 16.97
CA TYR A 21 -7.76 10.95 16.26
C TYR A 21 -6.77 12.11 16.38
N ALA A 22 -6.16 12.31 17.54
CA ALA A 22 -5.16 13.35 17.72
C ALA A 22 -3.99 13.24 16.73
N GLU A 23 -3.58 12.00 16.42
CA GLU A 23 -2.46 11.73 15.51
C GLU A 23 -2.89 11.69 14.02
N THR A 24 -4.15 11.28 13.75
CA THR A 24 -4.61 11.02 12.36
C THR A 24 -5.61 12.04 11.84
N SER A 25 -5.91 13.10 12.62
CA SER A 25 -6.91 14.11 12.26
C SER A 25 -6.61 14.82 10.94
N SER A 26 -5.34 15.03 10.59
CA SER A 26 -4.91 15.63 9.33
C SER A 26 -5.22 14.71 8.14
N LEU A 27 -4.98 13.40 8.30
CA LEU A 27 -5.27 12.39 7.28
C LEU A 27 -6.77 12.26 7.04
N LEU A 28 -7.58 12.26 8.10
CA LEU A 28 -9.04 12.16 8.00
C LEU A 28 -9.70 13.39 7.36
N LYS A 29 -8.99 14.51 7.25
CA LYS A 29 -9.45 15.73 6.61
C LYS A 29 -8.92 15.92 5.20
N SER A 30 -7.98 15.07 4.77
CA SER A 30 -7.48 15.09 3.39
C SER A 30 -8.42 14.29 2.48
N ASP A 31 -8.34 14.57 1.18
CA ASP A 31 -9.02 13.79 0.13
C ASP A 31 -8.17 12.60 -0.36
N ASP A 32 -7.07 12.31 0.33
CA ASP A 32 -6.17 11.22 -0.05
C ASP A 32 -6.76 9.84 0.29
N PRO A 33 -6.49 8.82 -0.53
CA PRO A 33 -6.90 7.45 -0.23
C PRO A 33 -6.25 6.93 1.06
N LEU A 34 -7.08 6.42 1.98
CA LEU A 34 -6.64 5.92 3.27
C LEU A 34 -6.78 4.41 3.38
N LEU A 35 -5.83 3.77 4.08
CA LEU A 35 -5.99 2.42 4.59
C LEU A 35 -6.38 2.50 6.07
N VAL A 36 -7.55 1.98 6.39
CA VAL A 36 -8.04 1.92 7.77
C VAL A 36 -8.04 0.48 8.24
N THR A 37 -7.38 0.22 9.35
CA THR A 37 -7.41 -1.07 10.05
C THR A 37 -8.07 -0.90 11.41
N GLY A 38 -8.81 -1.90 11.85
CA GLY A 38 -9.49 -1.84 13.15
C GLY A 38 -10.30 -3.08 13.45
N LYS A 39 -10.98 -3.08 14.60
CA LYS A 39 -11.88 -4.15 15.00
C LYS A 39 -13.25 -3.95 14.36
N LEU A 40 -13.72 -4.94 13.62
CA LEU A 40 -15.07 -4.94 13.09
C LEU A 40 -16.09 -5.22 14.20
N GLU A 41 -17.06 -4.36 14.33
CA GLU A 41 -18.22 -4.55 15.20
C GLU A 41 -19.50 -4.59 14.36
N LYS A 42 -20.27 -5.67 14.50
CA LYS A 42 -21.58 -5.82 13.87
C LYS A 42 -22.65 -5.29 14.79
N THR A 43 -23.51 -4.42 14.29
CA THR A 43 -24.66 -3.87 15.00
C THR A 43 -25.95 -4.18 14.23
N GLU A 44 -27.09 -4.00 14.85
CA GLU A 44 -28.40 -4.15 14.17
C GLU A 44 -28.58 -3.19 12.98
N LYS A 45 -27.84 -2.07 12.98
CA LYS A 45 -27.86 -1.03 11.93
C LYS A 45 -26.80 -1.22 10.84
N GLY A 46 -25.94 -2.25 10.96
CA GLY A 46 -24.86 -2.50 10.03
C GLY A 46 -23.53 -2.83 10.72
N ALA A 47 -22.45 -2.74 9.98
CA ALA A 47 -21.10 -2.96 10.48
C ALA A 47 -20.37 -1.62 10.68
N LYS A 48 -19.54 -1.53 11.71
CA LYS A 48 -18.64 -0.40 11.94
C LYS A 48 -17.22 -0.88 12.28
N ILE A 49 -16.21 -0.07 12.01
CA ILE A 49 -14.82 -0.36 12.34
C ILE A 49 -14.39 0.54 13.50
N LEU A 50 -13.93 -0.09 14.59
CA LEU A 50 -13.37 0.60 15.74
C LEU A 50 -11.86 0.73 15.56
N VAL A 51 -11.36 1.97 15.54
CA VAL A 51 -9.94 2.29 15.30
C VAL A 51 -9.37 2.89 16.58
N SER A 52 -8.46 2.15 17.22
CA SER A 52 -7.75 2.58 18.44
C SER A 52 -6.32 2.05 18.40
N ARG A 53 -5.35 2.91 18.64
CA ARG A 53 -3.98 2.48 18.92
C ARG A 53 -3.84 2.13 20.40
N PRO A 54 -3.01 1.13 20.76
CA PRO A 54 -2.64 0.93 22.17
C PRO A 54 -1.87 2.17 22.61
N SER A 55 -2.41 2.94 23.54
CA SER A 55 -1.64 4.03 24.12
C SER A 55 -0.53 3.45 25.00
N ALA A 56 0.70 3.93 24.79
CA ALA A 56 1.87 3.51 25.57
C ALA A 56 1.75 3.83 27.08
N ASP A 57 0.74 4.61 27.47
CA ASP A 57 0.55 5.14 28.82
C ASP A 57 -0.43 4.31 29.69
N ASN A 58 -0.98 3.21 29.17
CA ASN A 58 -1.94 2.38 29.92
C ASN A 58 -1.32 1.52 31.06
N GLY A 59 -0.03 1.70 31.37
CA GLY A 59 0.69 0.94 32.42
C GLY A 59 0.65 1.55 33.82
N ARG A 60 0.13 2.76 34.06
CA ARG A 60 0.37 3.46 35.34
C ARG A 60 -0.86 3.91 36.16
N ARG A 61 -2.09 3.59 35.81
CA ARG A 61 -3.23 3.92 36.68
C ARG A 61 -4.20 2.76 36.82
N GLY A 62 -4.06 2.03 37.95
CA GLY A 62 -5.13 1.27 38.61
C GLY A 62 -5.49 -0.06 37.98
N GLY A 63 -5.05 -1.11 38.58
CA GLY A 63 -5.42 -2.51 38.81
C GLY A 63 -6.73 -3.10 38.24
N HIS A 64 -7.14 -2.76 37.03
CA HIS A 64 -8.08 -3.53 36.25
C HIS A 64 -7.43 -3.81 34.91
N GLN A 65 -7.24 -5.08 34.63
CA GLN A 65 -6.80 -5.62 33.36
C GLN A 65 -7.90 -5.25 32.33
N ARG A 66 -7.81 -4.02 31.77
CA ARG A 66 -8.65 -3.65 30.63
C ARG A 66 -8.12 -4.41 29.44
N ASP A 67 -9.01 -5.18 28.81
CA ASP A 67 -8.75 -5.74 27.49
C ASP A 67 -8.03 -4.68 26.65
N PRO A 68 -6.92 -5.01 25.99
CA PRO A 68 -6.33 -4.09 25.03
C PRO A 68 -7.45 -3.75 24.02
N GLY A 69 -7.90 -2.52 24.05
CA GLY A 69 -9.00 -2.07 23.19
C GLY A 69 -8.72 -2.42 21.72
N PRO A 70 -9.70 -2.24 20.83
CA PRO A 70 -9.53 -2.58 19.43
C PRO A 70 -8.26 -1.90 18.89
N VAL A 71 -7.32 -2.72 18.41
CA VAL A 71 -6.07 -2.23 17.81
C VAL A 71 -6.38 -1.87 16.36
N GLY A 72 -6.10 -0.63 15.99
CA GLY A 72 -6.32 -0.17 14.62
C GLY A 72 -5.43 1.01 14.28
N ASP A 73 -5.31 1.31 13.00
CA ASP A 73 -4.49 2.39 12.48
C ASP A 73 -5.11 3.02 11.23
N ILE A 74 -4.75 4.27 10.96
CA ILE A 74 -5.11 5.00 9.75
C ILE A 74 -3.83 5.50 9.11
N LYS A 75 -3.61 5.15 7.85
CA LYS A 75 -2.42 5.53 7.07
C LYS A 75 -2.82 5.93 5.67
N LEU A 76 -1.99 6.72 5.00
CA LEU A 76 -2.09 6.88 3.56
C LEU A 76 -1.96 5.52 2.87
N LEU A 77 -2.84 5.26 1.91
CA LEU A 77 -2.82 3.99 1.17
C LEU A 77 -1.48 3.77 0.45
N GLN A 78 -0.86 4.82 -0.04
CA GLN A 78 0.46 4.77 -0.69
C GLN A 78 1.56 4.34 0.30
N GLU A 79 1.58 4.88 1.50
CA GLU A 79 2.54 4.50 2.55
C GLU A 79 2.34 3.05 3.00
N ALA A 80 1.09 2.63 3.17
CA ALA A 80 0.75 1.26 3.53
C ALA A 80 1.21 0.27 2.46
N ARG A 81 0.99 0.58 1.18
CA ARG A 81 1.48 -0.22 0.04
C ARG A 81 3.00 -0.31 0.04
N ALA A 82 3.70 0.82 0.21
CA ALA A 82 5.17 0.82 0.26
C ALA A 82 5.72 -0.05 1.39
N GLN A 83 5.02 -0.09 2.55
CA GLN A 83 5.43 -0.90 3.70
C GLN A 83 5.09 -2.40 3.54
N THR A 84 4.04 -2.74 2.79
CA THR A 84 3.59 -4.12 2.60
C THR A 84 4.17 -4.77 1.35
N THR A 85 4.59 -3.96 0.37
CA THR A 85 5.19 -4.47 -0.86
C THR A 85 6.58 -5.04 -0.57
N ARG A 86 6.74 -6.32 -0.78
CA ARG A 86 8.02 -7.03 -0.57
C ARG A 86 8.92 -6.95 -1.80
N ARG A 87 8.31 -6.79 -2.97
CA ARG A 87 9.02 -6.81 -4.25
C ARG A 87 8.19 -6.13 -5.34
N VAL A 88 8.87 -5.44 -6.24
CA VAL A 88 8.28 -4.92 -7.48
C VAL A 88 8.79 -5.74 -8.66
N CYS A 89 7.88 -6.34 -9.42
CA CYS A 89 8.21 -7.12 -10.60
C CYS A 89 7.79 -6.39 -11.88
N PHE A 90 8.75 -6.16 -12.78
CA PHE A 90 8.46 -5.65 -14.11
C PHE A 90 8.37 -6.80 -15.10
N THR A 91 7.19 -7.02 -15.66
CA THR A 91 6.90 -8.09 -16.62
C THR A 91 7.09 -7.58 -18.04
N LEU A 92 8.05 -8.12 -18.75
CA LEU A 92 8.47 -7.71 -20.09
C LEU A 92 8.15 -8.81 -21.11
N ARG A 93 7.45 -8.46 -22.17
CA ARG A 93 7.21 -9.37 -23.31
C ARG A 93 8.41 -9.29 -24.25
N THR A 94 9.07 -10.42 -24.50
CA THR A 94 10.31 -10.46 -25.27
C THR A 94 10.11 -10.24 -26.77
N ASP A 95 8.92 -10.47 -27.29
CA ASP A 95 8.53 -10.26 -28.69
C ASP A 95 8.38 -8.77 -29.07
N GLU A 96 8.15 -7.90 -28.09
CA GLU A 96 7.91 -6.47 -28.29
C GLU A 96 8.88 -5.58 -27.49
N LEU A 97 10.10 -6.04 -27.24
CA LEU A 97 11.05 -5.38 -26.34
C LEU A 97 12.24 -4.77 -27.10
N PRO A 98 12.08 -3.58 -27.70
CA PRO A 98 13.21 -2.85 -28.26
C PRO A 98 14.15 -2.33 -27.15
N VAL A 99 15.42 -2.17 -27.47
CA VAL A 99 16.47 -1.73 -26.52
C VAL A 99 16.15 -0.36 -25.93
N GLU A 100 15.54 0.53 -26.71
CA GLU A 100 15.14 1.88 -26.31
C GLU A 100 14.12 1.85 -25.15
N ARG A 101 13.22 0.87 -25.13
CA ARG A 101 12.26 0.69 -24.01
C ARG A 101 12.94 0.20 -22.75
N LEU A 102 14.00 -0.60 -22.86
CA LEU A 102 14.79 -1.01 -21.68
C LEU A 102 15.55 0.17 -21.08
N ASP A 103 16.14 1.03 -21.92
CA ASP A 103 16.84 2.24 -21.45
C ASP A 103 15.85 3.23 -20.81
N ALA A 104 14.66 3.37 -21.38
CA ALA A 104 13.60 4.17 -20.79
C ALA A 104 13.14 3.59 -19.44
N LEU A 105 12.94 2.27 -19.34
CA LEU A 105 12.60 1.61 -18.07
C LEU A 105 13.70 1.82 -17.02
N LYS A 106 14.97 1.70 -17.40
CA LYS A 106 16.09 1.98 -16.52
C LYS A 106 16.05 3.42 -15.99
N THR A 107 15.74 4.38 -16.83
CA THR A 107 15.60 5.79 -16.44
C THR A 107 14.46 6.00 -15.46
N ILE A 108 13.31 5.34 -15.67
CA ILE A 108 12.17 5.37 -14.75
C ILE A 108 12.56 4.77 -13.40
N ILE A 109 13.18 3.58 -13.38
CA ILE A 109 13.65 2.93 -12.15
C ILE A 109 14.61 3.85 -11.38
N GLN A 110 15.52 4.54 -12.07
CA GLN A 110 16.45 5.47 -11.43
C GLN A 110 15.76 6.71 -10.86
N ARG A 111 14.67 7.18 -11.47
CA ARG A 111 13.88 8.31 -10.98
C ARG A 111 13.12 7.94 -9.69
N TYR A 112 12.59 6.74 -9.62
CA TYR A 112 11.81 6.25 -8.49
C TYR A 112 12.62 5.36 -7.53
N ARG A 113 13.90 5.66 -7.32
CA ARG A 113 14.75 4.89 -6.38
C ARG A 113 14.14 4.83 -4.99
N GLY A 114 14.21 3.65 -4.38
CA GLY A 114 13.64 3.37 -3.07
C GLY A 114 14.27 2.17 -2.39
N SER A 115 13.53 1.56 -1.48
CA SER A 115 14.00 0.42 -0.67
C SER A 115 13.42 -0.92 -1.09
N VAL A 116 12.42 -0.95 -1.97
CA VAL A 116 11.72 -2.20 -2.34
C VAL A 116 12.53 -2.95 -3.39
N PRO A 117 12.90 -4.22 -3.13
CA PRO A 117 13.60 -5.07 -4.08
C PRO A 117 12.84 -5.21 -5.41
N THR A 118 13.57 -5.23 -6.49
CA THR A 118 13.02 -5.22 -7.84
C THR A 118 13.44 -6.46 -8.61
N CYS A 119 12.57 -6.97 -9.47
CA CYS A 119 12.89 -8.05 -10.41
C CYS A 119 12.34 -7.77 -11.80
N LEU A 120 13.02 -8.32 -12.82
CA LEU A 120 12.50 -8.41 -14.18
C LEU A 120 11.93 -9.81 -14.42
N GLN A 121 10.72 -9.86 -14.98
CA GLN A 121 10.11 -11.10 -15.46
C GLN A 121 10.00 -11.04 -16.97
N PHE A 122 10.70 -11.93 -17.66
CA PHE A 122 10.61 -12.05 -19.12
C PHE A 122 9.56 -13.08 -19.48
N LEU A 123 8.55 -12.66 -20.23
CA LEU A 123 7.56 -13.56 -20.85
C LEU A 123 8.01 -13.90 -22.25
N ILE A 124 8.40 -15.16 -22.43
CA ILE A 124 8.74 -15.70 -23.75
C ILE A 124 7.47 -16.40 -24.26
N PRO A 125 6.87 -15.92 -25.38
CA PRO A 125 5.65 -16.53 -25.92
C PRO A 125 5.80 -18.04 -26.09
N GLU A 126 4.80 -18.80 -25.66
CA GLU A 126 4.67 -20.25 -25.77
C GLU A 126 5.79 -21.11 -25.13
N ARG A 127 6.72 -20.50 -24.38
CA ARG A 127 7.85 -21.27 -23.81
C ARG A 127 7.99 -21.17 -22.31
N SER A 128 8.23 -20.00 -21.74
CA SER A 128 8.56 -19.92 -20.32
C SER A 128 8.45 -18.50 -19.77
N ARG A 129 8.41 -18.44 -18.45
CA ARG A 129 8.60 -17.20 -17.68
C ARG A 129 9.96 -17.32 -16.99
N SER A 130 10.83 -16.35 -17.22
CA SER A 130 12.11 -16.22 -16.52
C SER A 130 12.09 -15.00 -15.61
N THR A 131 12.52 -15.17 -14.35
CA THR A 131 12.58 -14.08 -13.38
C THR A 131 14.03 -13.82 -12.99
N MET A 132 14.46 -12.57 -13.11
CA MET A 132 15.80 -12.12 -12.79
C MET A 132 15.72 -11.05 -11.69
N PRO A 133 16.27 -11.29 -10.49
CA PRO A 133 16.36 -10.23 -9.47
C PRO A 133 17.35 -9.16 -9.94
N LEU A 134 17.04 -7.90 -9.65
CA LEU A 134 17.95 -6.80 -9.90
C LEU A 134 18.80 -6.48 -8.66
N PRO A 135 20.00 -5.93 -8.84
CA PRO A 135 20.84 -5.43 -7.75
C PRO A 135 20.12 -4.32 -6.95
N ALA A 136 20.54 -4.10 -5.70
CA ALA A 136 19.94 -3.13 -4.79
C ALA A 136 19.94 -1.68 -5.34
N ASP A 137 20.84 -1.35 -6.25
CA ASP A 137 20.88 -0.04 -6.94
C ASP A 137 19.65 0.22 -7.81
N PHE A 138 18.89 -0.82 -8.13
CA PHE A 138 17.64 -0.77 -8.90
C PHE A 138 16.39 -0.94 -8.02
N ASN A 139 16.54 -0.90 -6.69
CA ASN A 139 15.38 -0.88 -5.79
C ASN A 139 14.56 0.38 -6.02
N VAL A 140 13.22 0.25 -5.91
CA VAL A 140 12.29 1.34 -6.21
C VAL A 140 11.35 1.65 -5.04
N MET A 141 10.66 2.77 -5.14
CA MET A 141 9.49 3.08 -4.32
C MET A 141 8.26 2.40 -4.94
N ALA A 142 7.50 1.63 -4.15
CA ALA A 142 6.26 0.98 -4.62
C ALA A 142 5.09 1.96 -4.58
N ILE A 143 5.08 2.92 -5.50
CA ILE A 143 4.06 3.97 -5.63
C ILE A 143 3.32 3.87 -6.96
N ASP A 144 2.09 4.37 -6.99
CA ASP A 144 1.22 4.28 -8.17
C ASP A 144 1.78 5.06 -9.37
N GLU A 145 2.52 6.15 -9.15
CA GLU A 145 3.16 6.95 -10.20
C GLU A 145 4.18 6.11 -10.99
N LEU A 146 5.00 5.31 -10.30
CA LEU A 146 5.91 4.37 -10.95
C LEU A 146 5.15 3.39 -11.84
N ARG A 147 4.05 2.81 -11.33
CA ARG A 147 3.23 1.87 -12.08
C ARG A 147 2.66 2.50 -13.34
N LEU A 148 2.10 3.70 -13.21
CA LEU A 148 1.51 4.44 -14.34
C LEU A 148 2.53 4.84 -15.41
N GLU A 149 3.75 5.28 -15.02
CA GLU A 149 4.80 5.59 -15.98
C GLU A 149 5.25 4.34 -16.76
N VAL A 150 5.41 3.21 -16.06
CA VAL A 150 5.78 1.93 -16.69
C VAL A 150 4.65 1.44 -17.61
N GLU A 151 3.39 1.56 -17.20
CA GLU A 151 2.26 1.21 -18.03
C GLU A 151 2.18 2.06 -19.30
N ARG A 152 2.43 3.37 -19.20
CA ARG A 152 2.52 4.27 -20.37
C ARG A 152 3.65 3.89 -21.32
N LEU A 153 4.80 3.45 -20.80
CA LEU A 153 5.95 3.05 -21.59
C LEU A 153 5.66 1.77 -22.40
N PHE A 154 5.02 0.79 -21.79
CA PHE A 154 4.80 -0.52 -22.42
C PHE A 154 3.42 -0.68 -23.07
N GLY A 155 2.43 0.13 -22.69
CA GLY A 155 1.05 0.02 -23.17
C GLY A 155 0.23 -1.07 -22.49
N TYR A 156 0.76 -1.69 -21.44
CA TYR A 156 0.08 -2.69 -20.61
C TYR A 156 0.58 -2.61 -19.15
N ASN A 157 -0.16 -3.21 -18.22
CA ASN A 157 0.24 -3.25 -16.82
C ASN A 157 1.48 -4.15 -16.64
N ALA A 158 2.67 -3.57 -16.83
CA ALA A 158 3.95 -4.26 -16.74
C ALA A 158 4.55 -4.24 -15.34
N ALA A 159 4.06 -3.43 -14.40
CA ALA A 159 4.57 -3.35 -13.04
C ALA A 159 3.59 -4.00 -12.04
N THR A 160 4.04 -5.02 -11.31
CA THR A 160 3.27 -5.71 -10.27
C THR A 160 3.96 -5.52 -8.93
N PHE A 161 3.19 -5.14 -7.91
CA PHE A 161 3.63 -5.00 -6.52
C PHE A 161 3.23 -6.25 -5.74
N GLU A 162 4.21 -7.00 -5.20
CA GLU A 162 4.03 -8.26 -4.47
C GLU A 162 4.41 -8.14 -2.99
#